data_85eeab354e591f08e5bc36d5508b8dce
#
_entry.id   85eeab354e591f08e5bc36d5508b8dce
#
_cell.length_a   1.000
_cell.length_b   1.000
_cell.length_c   1.000
_cell.angle_alpha   90.00
_cell.angle_beta   90.00
_cell.angle_gamma   90.00
#
_symmetry.space_group_name_H-M   'P 1'
#
loop_
_entity.id
_entity.type
_entity.pdbx_description
1 polymer ?
#
loop_
_entity_poly.entity_id
_entity_poly.type
_entity_poly.pdbx_seq_one_letter_code
_entity_poly.pdbx_strand_id
1 'polypeptide(L)'
;MTPLDGQQRLTTLFLLHWYAAKKEKISDDKYAFLSRFSYETRYSARYFCAELVKFMPSFETTLSADIKNQAWFPFDWKDDPTISSMLVMLDAIDERFKDVPDIWEQLENKAITFYFLPIRDMGLTDELYIKMKSRGKPLTVFEHFKAELEREIRALDEKNGQNTADRIVGKIDKSWTELLWKYRSSGSSDADDNIIDDEFLRYFKFVCDIICYRNGQSPQGYSSD
;
A
#
# COMPACT_ATOMS: atom_id res chain seq x y z
N MET A 1 4.26 14.59 -8.86
CA MET A 1 5.18 13.52 -8.43
C MET A 1 4.33 12.46 -7.78
N THR A 2 4.32 11.25 -8.31
CA THR A 2 3.56 10.12 -7.76
C THR A 2 4.56 9.20 -7.04
N PRO A 3 4.42 8.96 -5.74
CA PRO A 3 5.32 8.06 -5.03
C PRO A 3 5.05 6.60 -5.43
N LEU A 4 6.11 5.85 -5.61
CA LEU A 4 6.03 4.42 -5.91
C LEU A 4 5.63 3.60 -4.67
N ASP A 5 6.10 4.03 -3.49
CA ASP A 5 5.79 3.43 -2.19
C ASP A 5 5.77 4.52 -1.10
N GLY A 6 5.28 4.17 0.10
CA GLY A 6 5.27 5.08 1.24
C GLY A 6 4.06 6.01 1.30
N GLN A 7 2.97 5.71 0.60
CA GLN A 7 1.75 6.51 0.62
C GLN A 7 1.25 6.78 2.05
N GLN A 8 1.26 5.76 2.91
CA GLN A 8 0.84 5.90 4.31
C GLN A 8 1.75 6.89 5.07
N ARG A 9 3.08 6.79 4.90
CA ARG A 9 4.04 7.71 5.53
C ARG A 9 3.86 9.15 5.07
N LEU A 10 3.63 9.35 3.77
CA LEU A 10 3.36 10.69 3.22
C LEU A 10 2.04 11.25 3.72
N THR A 11 0.99 10.42 3.84
CA THR A 11 -0.28 10.83 4.44
C THR A 11 -0.10 11.23 5.91
N THR A 12 0.62 10.44 6.70
CA THR A 12 0.91 10.77 8.11
C THR A 12 1.66 12.09 8.24
N LEU A 13 2.64 12.34 7.36
CA LEU A 13 3.38 13.60 7.35
C LEU A 13 2.52 14.79 6.93
N PHE A 14 1.64 14.62 5.94
CA PHE A 14 0.66 15.63 5.58
C PHE A 14 -0.22 15.99 6.78
N LEU A 15 -0.77 15.00 7.48
CA LEU A 15 -1.62 15.21 8.64
C LEU A 15 -0.84 15.84 9.81
N LEU A 16 0.40 15.45 10.04
CA LEU A 16 1.26 16.05 11.08
C LEU A 16 1.55 17.52 10.80
N HIS A 17 1.91 17.87 9.56
CA HIS A 17 2.15 19.27 9.19
C HIS A 17 0.88 20.11 9.28
N TRP A 18 -0.26 19.55 8.84
CA TRP A 18 -1.55 20.21 9.00
C TRP A 18 -1.88 20.47 10.47
N TYR A 19 -1.70 19.45 11.32
CA TYR A 19 -1.95 19.54 12.75
C TYR A 19 -1.07 20.63 13.40
N ALA A 20 0.23 20.59 13.16
CA ALA A 20 1.16 21.57 13.68
C ALA A 20 0.79 23.00 13.24
N ALA A 21 0.47 23.19 11.96
CA ALA A 21 0.07 24.48 11.41
C ALA A 21 -1.20 25.03 12.08
N LYS A 22 -2.22 24.17 12.28
CA LYS A 22 -3.48 24.60 12.88
C LYS A 22 -3.38 24.82 14.38
N LYS A 23 -2.69 23.94 15.10
CA LYS A 23 -2.45 24.06 16.55
C LYS A 23 -1.70 25.34 16.89
N GLU A 24 -0.65 25.66 16.15
CA GLU A 24 0.22 26.81 16.41
C GLU A 24 -0.21 28.07 15.64
N LYS A 25 -1.38 28.01 14.97
CA LYS A 25 -1.97 29.14 14.21
C LYS A 25 -0.98 29.77 13.23
N ILE A 26 -0.28 28.93 12.52
CA ILE A 26 0.66 29.35 11.49
C ILE A 26 -0.08 30.06 10.34
N SER A 27 0.53 31.07 9.75
CA SER A 27 -0.06 31.81 8.65
C SER A 27 -0.23 30.95 7.38
N ASP A 28 -1.31 31.15 6.63
CA ASP A 28 -1.73 30.32 5.51
C ASP A 28 -0.68 30.21 4.40
N ASP A 29 0.10 31.25 4.18
CA ASP A 29 1.18 31.27 3.19
C ASP A 29 2.28 30.24 3.52
N LYS A 30 2.58 30.04 4.78
CA LYS A 30 3.62 29.09 5.21
C LYS A 30 3.26 27.64 4.98
N TYR A 31 2.00 27.25 5.13
CA TYR A 31 1.54 25.88 4.90
C TYR A 31 0.77 25.67 3.60
N ALA A 32 0.75 26.66 2.70
CA ALA A 32 0.08 26.58 1.41
C ALA A 32 0.52 25.36 0.55
N PHE A 33 1.74 24.85 0.79
CA PHE A 33 2.23 23.65 0.09
C PHE A 33 1.41 22.40 0.38
N LEU A 34 0.69 22.34 1.50
CA LEU A 34 -0.19 21.20 1.85
C LEU A 34 -1.32 21.01 0.85
N SER A 35 -1.78 22.07 0.18
CA SER A 35 -2.78 22.01 -0.88
C SER A 35 -2.33 21.20 -2.10
N ARG A 36 -1.03 20.93 -2.24
CA ARG A 36 -0.47 20.10 -3.31
C ARG A 36 -0.54 18.61 -3.01
N PHE A 37 -0.82 18.22 -1.76
CA PHE A 37 -1.02 16.82 -1.39
C PHE A 37 -2.40 16.37 -1.84
N SER A 38 -2.45 15.25 -2.58
CA SER A 38 -3.71 14.77 -3.16
C SER A 38 -3.62 13.28 -3.47
N TYR A 39 -4.77 12.61 -3.48
CA TYR A 39 -4.91 11.25 -3.97
C TYR A 39 -5.33 11.24 -5.44
N GLU A 40 -4.59 10.54 -6.29
CA GLU A 40 -4.87 10.51 -7.73
C GLU A 40 -6.14 9.70 -8.05
N THR A 41 -6.27 8.50 -7.46
CA THR A 41 -7.30 7.52 -7.80
C THR A 41 -8.51 7.51 -6.87
N ARG A 42 -8.43 8.17 -5.69
CA ARG A 42 -9.49 8.19 -4.67
C ARG A 42 -10.11 9.58 -4.57
N TYR A 43 -11.26 9.74 -5.20
CA TYR A 43 -11.94 11.03 -5.28
C TYR A 43 -12.35 11.59 -3.90
N SER A 44 -12.96 10.76 -3.05
CA SER A 44 -13.35 11.11 -1.68
C SER A 44 -12.18 11.61 -0.84
N ALA A 45 -11.07 10.86 -0.84
CA ALA A 45 -9.86 11.23 -0.11
C ALA A 45 -9.20 12.50 -0.66
N ARG A 46 -9.29 12.74 -1.97
CA ARG A 46 -8.82 13.98 -2.62
C ARG A 46 -9.58 15.18 -2.10
N TYR A 47 -10.92 15.11 -2.11
CA TYR A 47 -11.77 16.19 -1.61
C TYR A 47 -11.58 16.40 -0.11
N PHE A 48 -11.51 15.33 0.66
CA PHE A 48 -11.25 15.40 2.09
C PHE A 48 -9.96 16.16 2.39
N CYS A 49 -8.85 15.83 1.74
CA CYS A 49 -7.57 16.54 1.93
C CYS A 49 -7.68 18.03 1.58
N ALA A 50 -8.38 18.36 0.49
CA ALA A 50 -8.55 19.76 0.07
C ALA A 50 -9.37 20.59 1.08
N GLU A 51 -10.45 20.03 1.61
CA GLU A 51 -11.26 20.71 2.62
C GLU A 51 -10.56 20.75 3.98
N LEU A 52 -9.83 19.68 4.35
CA LEU A 52 -9.06 19.63 5.58
C LEU A 52 -8.03 20.76 5.67
N VAL A 53 -7.33 21.08 4.57
CA VAL A 53 -6.34 22.18 4.56
C VAL A 53 -6.97 23.52 4.89
N LYS A 54 -8.22 23.77 4.49
CA LYS A 54 -8.96 25.01 4.76
C LYS A 54 -9.55 25.05 6.18
N PHE A 55 -9.82 23.88 6.74
CA PHE A 55 -10.50 23.76 8.02
C PHE A 55 -9.62 24.21 9.19
N MET A 56 -10.22 24.92 10.16
CA MET A 56 -9.62 25.30 11.42
C MET A 56 -10.34 24.56 12.55
N PRO A 57 -9.73 23.59 13.22
CA PRO A 57 -10.35 22.85 14.32
C PRO A 57 -10.46 23.69 15.60
N SER A 58 -11.45 23.36 16.42
CA SER A 58 -11.66 24.01 17.72
C SER A 58 -10.65 23.54 18.78
N PHE A 59 -10.15 22.31 18.66
CA PHE A 59 -9.36 21.61 19.68
C PHE A 59 -10.09 21.42 21.05
N GLU A 60 -11.40 21.59 21.07
CA GLU A 60 -12.21 21.37 22.29
C GLU A 60 -12.70 19.93 22.41
N THR A 61 -12.79 19.22 21.27
CA THR A 61 -13.17 17.80 21.13
C THR A 61 -12.11 17.06 20.36
N THR A 62 -12.28 15.74 20.16
CA THR A 62 -11.39 14.99 19.26
C THR A 62 -11.47 15.57 17.85
N LEU A 63 -10.34 15.61 17.15
CA LEU A 63 -10.26 16.16 15.80
C LEU A 63 -11.21 15.43 14.84
N SER A 64 -11.33 14.11 14.99
CA SER A 64 -12.25 13.31 14.18
C SER A 64 -13.72 13.69 14.41
N ALA A 65 -14.12 14.02 15.62
CA ALA A 65 -15.49 14.45 15.94
C ALA A 65 -15.76 15.85 15.38
N ASP A 66 -14.82 16.79 15.56
CA ASP A 66 -14.94 18.14 15.04
C ASP A 66 -15.07 18.14 13.51
N ILE A 67 -14.22 17.37 12.81
CA ILE A 67 -14.26 17.23 11.35
C ILE A 67 -15.57 16.59 10.87
N LYS A 68 -16.04 15.52 11.51
CA LYS A 68 -17.28 14.84 11.12
C LYS A 68 -18.53 15.70 11.29
N ASN A 69 -18.48 16.71 12.15
CA ASN A 69 -19.58 17.65 12.39
C ASN A 69 -19.62 18.83 11.39
N GLN A 70 -18.65 18.93 10.47
CA GLN A 70 -18.60 20.01 9.51
C GLN A 70 -19.58 19.81 8.35
N ALA A 71 -20.16 20.88 7.85
CA ALA A 71 -21.10 20.86 6.73
C ALA A 71 -20.47 20.32 5.41
N TRP A 72 -19.14 20.43 5.28
CA TRP A 72 -18.40 19.92 4.10
C TRP A 72 -18.06 18.43 4.20
N PHE A 73 -18.38 17.75 5.32
CA PHE A 73 -18.13 16.32 5.51
C PHE A 73 -19.40 15.50 5.19
N PRO A 74 -19.50 14.88 4.00
CA PRO A 74 -20.66 14.07 3.63
C PRO A 74 -20.78 12.81 4.49
N PHE A 75 -22.01 12.34 4.68
CA PHE A 75 -22.30 11.20 5.55
C PHE A 75 -21.63 9.89 5.07
N ASP A 76 -21.55 9.68 3.77
CA ASP A 76 -20.94 8.51 3.13
C ASP A 76 -19.42 8.42 3.32
N TRP A 77 -18.75 9.52 3.66
CA TRP A 77 -17.30 9.49 3.94
C TRP A 77 -16.95 8.77 5.24
N LYS A 78 -17.91 8.53 6.12
CA LYS A 78 -17.70 7.76 7.35
C LYS A 78 -17.29 6.31 7.06
N ASP A 79 -17.76 5.77 5.93
CA ASP A 79 -17.50 4.39 5.50
C ASP A 79 -16.30 4.27 4.55
N ASP A 80 -15.67 5.40 4.17
CA ASP A 80 -14.45 5.37 3.37
C ASP A 80 -13.25 4.96 4.24
N PRO A 81 -12.61 3.80 3.96
CA PRO A 81 -11.53 3.29 4.81
C PRO A 81 -10.31 4.21 4.84
N THR A 82 -10.07 4.98 3.77
CA THR A 82 -8.94 5.93 3.71
C THR A 82 -9.19 7.14 4.59
N ILE A 83 -10.39 7.72 4.50
CA ILE A 83 -10.78 8.87 5.33
C ILE A 83 -10.86 8.44 6.80
N SER A 84 -11.47 7.28 7.08
CA SER A 84 -11.53 6.74 8.44
C SER A 84 -10.14 6.56 9.05
N SER A 85 -9.19 6.02 8.29
CA SER A 85 -7.80 5.88 8.75
C SER A 85 -7.11 7.23 8.98
N MET A 86 -7.38 8.23 8.16
CA MET A 86 -6.84 9.59 8.37
C MET A 86 -7.41 10.24 9.64
N LEU A 87 -8.69 10.05 9.92
CA LEU A 87 -9.32 10.57 11.13
C LEU A 87 -8.76 9.93 12.40
N VAL A 88 -8.58 8.61 12.40
CA VAL A 88 -7.92 7.88 13.51
C VAL A 88 -6.48 8.39 13.70
N MET A 89 -5.75 8.61 12.61
CA MET A 89 -4.39 9.13 12.68
C MET A 89 -4.36 10.56 13.23
N LEU A 90 -5.32 11.42 12.90
CA LEU A 90 -5.39 12.78 13.43
C LEU A 90 -5.63 12.78 14.94
N ASP A 91 -6.53 11.93 15.43
CA ASP A 91 -6.76 11.80 16.87
C ASP A 91 -5.51 11.31 17.61
N ALA A 92 -4.79 10.33 17.02
CA ALA A 92 -3.54 9.81 17.57
C ALA A 92 -2.41 10.87 17.55
N ILE A 93 -2.34 11.70 16.52
CA ILE A 93 -1.40 12.83 16.45
C ILE A 93 -1.71 13.84 17.54
N ASP A 94 -2.98 14.21 17.71
CA ASP A 94 -3.38 15.14 18.73
C ASP A 94 -3.07 14.61 20.14
N GLU A 95 -3.43 13.38 20.44
CA GLU A 95 -3.13 12.74 21.72
C GLU A 95 -1.62 12.77 22.04
N ARG A 96 -0.78 12.50 21.04
CA ARG A 96 0.66 12.43 21.22
C ARG A 96 1.35 13.80 21.30
N PHE A 97 0.84 14.77 20.57
CA PHE A 97 1.52 16.06 20.38
C PHE A 97 0.80 17.26 21.03
N LYS A 98 -0.34 17.07 21.67
CA LYS A 98 -1.09 18.18 22.29
C LYS A 98 -0.28 18.99 23.28
N ASP A 99 0.63 18.33 24.03
CA ASP A 99 1.49 18.96 25.05
C ASP A 99 2.89 19.29 24.55
N VAL A 100 3.20 19.02 23.27
CA VAL A 100 4.50 19.31 22.68
C VAL A 100 4.47 20.71 22.08
N PRO A 101 5.36 21.62 22.52
CA PRO A 101 5.47 22.96 21.93
C PRO A 101 6.28 22.94 20.63
N ASP A 102 6.12 24.00 19.86
CA ASP A 102 7.01 24.34 18.72
C ASP A 102 7.17 23.23 17.68
N ILE A 103 6.11 22.44 17.45
CA ILE A 103 6.13 21.33 16.48
C ILE A 103 6.43 21.86 15.08
N TRP A 104 5.81 22.98 14.71
CA TRP A 104 6.01 23.58 13.40
C TRP A 104 7.48 23.99 13.19
N GLU A 105 8.07 24.66 14.16
CA GLU A 105 9.48 25.05 14.10
C GLU A 105 10.41 23.84 14.00
N GLN A 106 10.11 22.75 14.74
CA GLN A 106 10.87 21.51 14.65
C GLN A 106 10.80 20.90 13.25
N LEU A 107 9.63 20.92 12.61
CA LEU A 107 9.45 20.42 11.23
C LEU A 107 10.19 21.30 10.21
N GLU A 108 10.12 22.64 10.35
CA GLU A 108 10.90 23.58 9.53
C GLU A 108 12.41 23.38 9.70
N ASN A 109 12.87 23.11 10.91
CA ASN A 109 14.28 22.84 11.24
C ASN A 109 14.72 21.40 10.88
N LYS A 110 13.96 20.72 10.02
CA LYS A 110 14.30 19.43 9.43
C LYS A 110 14.44 18.30 10.47
N ALA A 111 13.57 18.28 11.49
CA ALA A 111 13.46 17.12 12.38
C ALA A 111 13.17 15.82 11.61
N ILE A 112 12.52 15.94 10.44
CA ILE A 112 12.29 14.84 9.50
C ILE A 112 12.93 15.20 8.17
N THR A 113 13.79 14.32 7.67
CA THR A 113 14.47 14.48 6.38
C THR A 113 14.27 13.26 5.49
N PHE A 114 14.31 13.48 4.18
CA PHE A 114 14.20 12.42 3.18
C PHE A 114 15.43 12.44 2.27
N TYR A 115 15.90 11.25 1.93
CA TYR A 115 16.83 11.10 0.82
C TYR A 115 16.02 11.09 -0.48
N PHE A 116 16.32 12.03 -1.36
CA PHE A 116 15.73 12.08 -2.69
C PHE A 116 16.67 11.45 -3.71
N LEU A 117 16.27 10.32 -4.27
CA LEU A 117 16.99 9.64 -5.35
C LEU A 117 16.22 9.86 -6.66
N PRO A 118 16.69 10.72 -7.58
CA PRO A 118 16.07 10.83 -8.90
C PRO A 118 16.43 9.61 -9.75
N ILE A 119 15.41 8.86 -10.16
CA ILE A 119 15.59 7.60 -10.93
C ILE A 119 15.29 7.77 -12.44
N ARG A 120 15.23 9.00 -12.93
CA ARG A 120 14.87 9.31 -14.32
C ARG A 120 15.74 8.62 -15.36
N ASP A 121 17.02 8.39 -15.02
CA ASP A 121 18.03 7.86 -15.94
C ASP A 121 18.42 6.40 -15.63
N MET A 122 17.84 5.78 -14.62
CA MET A 122 18.23 4.45 -14.16
C MET A 122 17.43 3.31 -14.80
N GLY A 123 16.49 3.61 -15.72
CA GLY A 123 15.55 2.61 -16.24
C GLY A 123 14.86 1.88 -15.10
N LEU A 124 13.66 2.31 -14.73
CA LEU A 124 12.85 1.56 -13.74
C LEU A 124 12.48 0.21 -14.35
N THR A 125 13.36 -0.77 -14.16
CA THR A 125 13.00 -2.16 -14.38
C THR A 125 12.22 -2.64 -13.15
N ASP A 126 11.25 -3.52 -13.38
CA ASP A 126 10.53 -4.22 -12.31
C ASP A 126 11.48 -4.86 -11.30
N GLU A 127 12.68 -5.27 -11.74
CA GLU A 127 13.76 -5.78 -10.90
C GLU A 127 14.27 -4.78 -9.84
N LEU A 128 14.38 -3.50 -10.18
CA LEU A 128 14.81 -2.49 -9.22
C LEU A 128 13.73 -2.26 -8.15
N TYR A 129 12.46 -2.28 -8.57
CA TYR A 129 11.33 -2.19 -7.66
C TYR A 129 11.28 -3.38 -6.70
N ILE A 130 11.45 -4.59 -7.22
CA ILE A 130 11.52 -5.83 -6.44
C ILE A 130 12.69 -5.77 -5.46
N LYS A 131 13.89 -5.38 -5.91
CA LYS A 131 15.08 -5.23 -5.05
C LYS A 131 14.91 -4.18 -3.97
N MET A 132 14.21 -3.10 -4.23
CA MET A 132 13.91 -2.07 -3.22
C MET A 132 12.87 -2.53 -2.19
N LYS A 133 11.88 -3.32 -2.60
CA LYS A 133 10.89 -3.91 -1.69
C LYS A 133 11.46 -5.08 -0.87
N SER A 134 12.41 -5.83 -1.38
CA SER A 134 12.99 -7.01 -0.72
C SER A 134 13.75 -6.72 0.58
N ARG A 135 13.94 -5.46 0.94
CA ARG A 135 14.58 -5.08 2.21
C ARG A 135 13.69 -5.19 3.45
N GLY A 136 12.39 -5.47 3.30
CA GLY A 136 11.46 -5.61 4.42
C GLY A 136 11.23 -7.06 4.82
N LYS A 137 10.51 -7.78 4.00
CA LYS A 137 10.23 -9.22 4.17
C LYS A 137 10.76 -9.93 2.91
N PRO A 138 11.55 -11.00 3.02
CA PRO A 138 11.95 -11.75 1.84
C PRO A 138 10.70 -12.24 1.10
N LEU A 139 10.78 -12.27 -0.24
CA LEU A 139 9.70 -12.84 -1.06
C LEU A 139 9.44 -14.28 -0.63
N THR A 140 8.19 -14.66 -0.55
CA THR A 140 7.81 -16.05 -0.30
C THR A 140 8.24 -16.94 -1.47
N VAL A 141 8.30 -18.24 -1.24
CA VAL A 141 8.59 -19.20 -2.31
C VAL A 141 7.57 -19.08 -3.44
N PHE A 142 6.32 -18.80 -3.10
CA PHE A 142 5.27 -18.59 -4.10
C PHE A 142 5.45 -17.29 -4.89
N GLU A 143 5.82 -16.20 -4.25
CA GLU A 143 6.10 -14.93 -4.94
C GLU A 143 7.28 -15.05 -5.91
N HIS A 144 8.33 -15.78 -5.54
CA HIS A 144 9.42 -16.13 -6.45
C HIS A 144 8.94 -16.95 -7.64
N PHE A 145 8.20 -18.02 -7.37
CA PHE A 145 7.62 -18.87 -8.41
C PHE A 145 6.71 -18.08 -9.36
N LYS A 146 5.84 -17.22 -8.83
CA LYS A 146 4.95 -16.36 -9.62
C LYS A 146 5.72 -15.45 -10.56
N ALA A 147 6.77 -14.80 -10.06
CA ALA A 147 7.60 -13.90 -10.85
C ALA A 147 8.34 -14.64 -11.99
N GLU A 148 8.87 -15.85 -11.73
CA GLU A 148 9.48 -16.67 -12.75
C GLU A 148 8.48 -17.17 -13.79
N LEU A 149 7.33 -17.64 -13.35
CA LEU A 149 6.25 -18.09 -14.24
C LEU A 149 5.79 -16.96 -15.16
N GLU A 150 5.61 -15.76 -14.63
CA GLU A 150 5.23 -14.58 -15.42
C GLU A 150 6.29 -14.26 -16.46
N ARG A 151 7.57 -14.27 -16.09
CA ARG A 151 8.69 -14.01 -17.01
C ARG A 151 8.70 -15.00 -18.18
N GLU A 152 8.58 -16.29 -17.88
CA GLU A 152 8.58 -17.33 -18.90
C GLU A 152 7.37 -17.22 -19.85
N ILE A 153 6.18 -16.93 -19.31
CA ILE A 153 4.98 -16.74 -20.14
C ILE A 153 5.10 -15.49 -21.00
N ARG A 154 5.63 -14.36 -20.48
CA ARG A 154 5.87 -13.15 -21.27
C ARG A 154 6.83 -13.41 -22.43
N ALA A 155 7.91 -14.16 -22.20
CA ALA A 155 8.84 -14.53 -23.27
C ALA A 155 8.18 -15.40 -24.36
N LEU A 156 7.20 -16.23 -23.99
CA LEU A 156 6.41 -17.02 -24.96
C LEU A 156 5.37 -16.15 -25.68
N ASP A 157 4.73 -15.25 -24.98
CA ASP A 157 3.74 -14.30 -25.54
C ASP A 157 4.38 -13.38 -26.59
N GLU A 158 5.58 -12.87 -26.33
CA GLU A 158 6.34 -12.08 -27.30
C GLU A 158 6.62 -12.84 -28.60
N LYS A 159 6.93 -14.15 -28.50
CA LYS A 159 7.17 -14.99 -29.67
C LYS A 159 5.90 -15.31 -30.46
N ASN A 160 4.76 -15.41 -29.78
CA ASN A 160 3.50 -15.90 -30.34
C ASN A 160 2.47 -14.79 -30.59
N GLY A 161 2.74 -13.54 -30.23
CA GLY A 161 1.80 -12.41 -30.32
C GLY A 161 0.57 -12.57 -29.44
N GLN A 162 0.74 -13.18 -28.26
CA GLN A 162 -0.35 -13.46 -27.31
C GLN A 162 -0.22 -12.58 -26.07
N ASN A 163 -1.27 -12.51 -25.25
CA ASN A 163 -1.28 -11.84 -23.97
C ASN A 163 -1.79 -12.79 -22.86
N THR A 164 -1.08 -13.90 -22.69
CA THR A 164 -1.42 -14.95 -21.73
C THR A 164 -0.95 -14.60 -20.34
N ALA A 165 0.22 -13.94 -20.23
CA ALA A 165 0.80 -13.54 -18.95
C ALA A 165 -0.16 -12.67 -18.13
N ASP A 166 -0.65 -11.55 -18.68
CA ASP A 166 -1.56 -10.66 -17.98
C ASP A 166 -2.85 -11.35 -17.56
N ARG A 167 -3.35 -12.26 -18.38
CA ARG A 167 -4.56 -13.05 -18.07
C ARG A 167 -4.31 -14.01 -16.91
N ILE A 168 -3.17 -14.70 -16.85
CA ILE A 168 -2.85 -15.66 -15.79
C ILE A 168 -2.55 -14.92 -14.48
N VAL A 169 -1.71 -13.89 -14.52
CA VAL A 169 -1.39 -13.07 -13.35
C VAL A 169 -2.67 -12.43 -12.78
N GLY A 170 -3.52 -11.86 -13.63
CA GLY A 170 -4.79 -11.30 -13.20
C GLY A 170 -5.73 -12.33 -12.56
N LYS A 171 -5.68 -13.61 -12.97
CA LYS A 171 -6.44 -14.69 -12.31
C LYS A 171 -5.83 -15.08 -10.97
N ILE A 172 -4.52 -15.20 -10.89
CA ILE A 172 -3.81 -15.50 -9.63
C ILE A 172 -4.16 -14.42 -8.60
N ASP A 173 -4.07 -13.14 -8.95
CA ASP A 173 -4.27 -12.02 -8.02
C ASP A 173 -5.74 -11.77 -7.62
N LYS A 174 -6.70 -12.36 -8.35
CA LYS A 174 -8.13 -12.13 -8.12
C LYS A 174 -8.89 -13.43 -7.86
N SER A 175 -9.41 -14.03 -8.93
CA SER A 175 -10.40 -15.13 -8.83
C SER A 175 -9.82 -16.41 -8.23
N TRP A 176 -8.54 -16.73 -8.48
CA TRP A 176 -7.90 -17.91 -7.90
C TRP A 176 -7.53 -17.69 -6.44
N THR A 177 -7.09 -16.49 -6.07
CA THR A 177 -6.89 -16.12 -4.67
C THR A 177 -8.19 -16.23 -3.89
N GLU A 178 -9.30 -15.70 -4.40
CA GLU A 178 -10.62 -15.80 -3.76
C GLU A 178 -11.08 -17.25 -3.62
N LEU A 179 -10.81 -18.09 -4.64
CA LEU A 179 -11.17 -19.50 -4.61
C LEU A 179 -10.36 -20.23 -3.52
N LEU A 180 -9.04 -20.12 -3.54
CA LEU A 180 -8.15 -20.82 -2.60
C LEU A 180 -8.31 -20.31 -1.17
N TRP A 181 -8.69 -19.04 -0.99
CA TRP A 181 -8.98 -18.47 0.31
C TRP A 181 -10.09 -19.21 1.05
N LYS A 182 -11.07 -19.77 0.34
CA LYS A 182 -12.15 -20.58 0.92
C LYS A 182 -11.67 -21.92 1.46
N TYR A 183 -10.59 -22.44 0.92
CA TYR A 183 -10.03 -23.77 1.27
C TYR A 183 -8.82 -23.70 2.20
N ARG A 184 -8.43 -22.48 2.64
CA ARG A 184 -7.35 -22.33 3.60
C ARG A 184 -7.65 -23.11 4.87
N SER A 185 -6.66 -23.81 5.41
CA SER A 185 -6.79 -24.50 6.71
C SER A 185 -6.88 -23.47 7.84
N SER A 186 -8.00 -23.48 8.55
CA SER A 186 -8.29 -22.58 9.67
C SER A 186 -7.69 -23.04 11.01
N GLY A 187 -6.58 -23.74 10.98
CA GLY A 187 -6.05 -24.39 12.17
C GLY A 187 -4.58 -24.13 12.39
N SER A 188 -4.24 -22.99 12.96
CA SER A 188 -3.22 -22.80 13.98
C SER A 188 -3.09 -21.32 14.34
N SER A 189 -2.91 -21.03 15.62
CA SER A 189 -2.92 -19.71 16.25
C SER A 189 -1.63 -18.88 16.07
N ASP A 190 -0.77 -19.24 15.17
CA ASP A 190 0.40 -18.45 14.81
C ASP A 190 0.21 -17.88 13.40
N ALA A 191 0.22 -16.55 13.35
CA ALA A 191 0.01 -15.75 12.15
C ALA A 191 1.14 -15.97 11.13
N ASP A 192 1.09 -17.07 10.42
CA ASP A 192 1.90 -17.26 9.22
C ASP A 192 1.12 -16.71 8.03
N ASP A 193 1.51 -15.53 7.57
CA ASP A 193 0.89 -14.79 6.45
C ASP A 193 0.93 -15.56 5.11
N ASN A 194 1.53 -16.74 5.07
CA ASN A 194 1.83 -17.50 3.86
C ASN A 194 0.86 -18.66 3.57
N ILE A 195 -0.22 -18.81 4.34
CA ILE A 195 -1.14 -19.95 4.21
C ILE A 195 -1.69 -20.13 2.80
N ILE A 196 -2.00 -19.03 2.12
CA ILE A 196 -2.55 -19.07 0.75
C ILE A 196 -1.47 -19.38 -0.29
N ASP A 197 -0.24 -18.96 -0.06
CA ASP A 197 0.89 -19.20 -0.94
C ASP A 197 1.20 -20.70 -1.04
N ASP A 198 1.13 -21.42 0.08
CA ASP A 198 1.32 -22.86 0.13
C ASP A 198 0.23 -23.62 -0.66
N GLU A 199 -1.02 -23.16 -0.59
CA GLU A 199 -2.12 -23.75 -1.37
C GLU A 199 -1.93 -23.52 -2.88
N PHE A 200 -1.43 -22.37 -3.29
CA PHE A 200 -1.05 -22.11 -4.68
C PHE A 200 0.06 -23.04 -5.13
N LEU A 201 1.13 -23.21 -4.35
CA LEU A 201 2.25 -24.10 -4.68
C LEU A 201 1.79 -25.55 -4.80
N ARG A 202 0.93 -26.04 -3.89
CA ARG A 202 0.34 -27.37 -3.96
C ARG A 202 -0.47 -27.57 -5.23
N TYR A 203 -1.30 -26.58 -5.58
CA TYR A 203 -2.12 -26.61 -6.79
C TYR A 203 -1.27 -26.65 -8.05
N PHE A 204 -0.29 -25.77 -8.17
CA PHE A 204 0.60 -25.76 -9.34
C PHE A 204 1.42 -27.02 -9.44
N LYS A 205 1.93 -27.55 -8.31
CA LYS A 205 2.64 -28.83 -8.28
C LYS A 205 1.75 -29.96 -8.81
N PHE A 206 0.53 -30.04 -8.31
CA PHE A 206 -0.44 -31.06 -8.76
C PHE A 206 -0.70 -30.99 -10.27
N VAL A 207 -0.87 -29.78 -10.81
CA VAL A 207 -1.05 -29.58 -12.25
C VAL A 207 0.19 -30.01 -13.04
N CYS A 208 1.39 -29.67 -12.57
CA CYS A 208 2.65 -30.09 -13.19
C CYS A 208 2.82 -31.61 -13.17
N ASP A 209 2.51 -32.27 -12.07
CA ASP A 209 2.59 -33.72 -11.92
C ASP A 209 1.65 -34.42 -12.93
N ILE A 210 0.42 -33.94 -13.08
CA ILE A 210 -0.53 -34.44 -14.10
C ILE A 210 0.02 -34.29 -15.50
N ILE A 211 0.62 -33.13 -15.83
CA ILE A 211 1.20 -32.87 -17.16
C ILE A 211 2.38 -33.81 -17.42
N CYS A 212 3.25 -34.04 -16.42
CA CYS A 212 4.36 -34.98 -16.51
C CYS A 212 3.85 -36.40 -16.80
N TYR A 213 2.89 -36.91 -16.04
CA TYR A 213 2.30 -38.23 -16.29
C TYR A 213 1.65 -38.35 -17.67
N ARG A 214 0.94 -37.33 -18.09
CA ARG A 214 0.30 -37.28 -19.42
C ARG A 214 1.34 -37.38 -20.55
N ASN A 215 2.54 -36.80 -20.33
CA ASN A 215 3.64 -36.83 -21.29
C ASN A 215 4.57 -38.07 -21.15
N GLY A 216 4.19 -39.03 -20.30
CA GLY A 216 4.98 -40.23 -20.04
C GLY A 216 6.25 -39.98 -19.22
N GLN A 217 6.33 -38.86 -18.53
CA GLN A 217 7.48 -38.51 -17.67
C GLN A 217 7.09 -38.73 -16.20
N SER A 218 8.06 -39.11 -15.40
CA SER A 218 7.86 -39.16 -13.93
C SER A 218 8.11 -37.76 -13.35
N PRO A 219 7.24 -37.29 -12.42
CA PRO A 219 7.49 -36.04 -11.70
C PRO A 219 8.82 -36.11 -10.96
N GLN A 220 9.64 -35.08 -11.09
CA GLN A 220 10.86 -34.97 -10.30
C GLN A 220 10.44 -34.63 -8.86
N GLY A 221 10.78 -35.50 -7.90
CA GLY A 221 10.62 -35.20 -6.50
C GLY A 221 11.47 -33.98 -6.13
N TYR A 222 10.86 -32.96 -5.54
CA TYR A 222 11.65 -31.95 -4.84
C TYR A 222 12.35 -32.66 -3.69
N SER A 223 13.68 -32.73 -3.73
CA SER A 223 14.48 -33.06 -2.56
C SER A 223 14.28 -31.91 -1.57
N SER A 224 13.63 -32.20 -0.46
CA SER A 224 13.66 -31.36 0.72
C SER A 224 15.08 -31.42 1.29
N ASP A 225 15.88 -30.41 1.00
CA ASP A 225 17.05 -30.03 1.80
C ASP A 225 16.73 -28.74 2.53
#